data_ebf2671f6142a7cfa0e855ebbaea0165
#
_entry.id   ebf2671f6142a7cfa0e855ebbaea0165
#
_cell.length_a   1.000
_cell.length_b   1.000
_cell.length_c   1.000
_cell.angle_alpha   90.00
_cell.angle_beta   90.00
_cell.angle_gamma   90.00
#
_symmetry.space_group_name_H-M   'P 1'
#
loop_
_entity.id
_entity.type
_entity.pdbx_description
1 polymer ?
#
loop_
_entity_poly.entity_id
_entity_poly.type
_entity_poly.pdbx_seq_one_letter_code
_entity_poly.pdbx_strand_id
1 'polypeptide(L)'
;MEHLSLEDIQRIMQSRCVTRRTTVGLEGGEFILHPQADEIMSWFQENHPNYTLLSNCLAPRRVIDAVRHYQPRHLYVSLDGGRETYQRMRGSDGYDRVIEVVEALKDEVSLSLMFCLSPWNTFDDMAFVIDVAKHYGVDVRIGIYGTMAFFDTTSELLTASDFVKQIPQRIHDTQENYDFVALYDEWRNGHLRLRCQSIMSCLVVHSSGDVPLCQNLDVVLGNIHEQSLDEIFNGASTCQTQCYYSRHCNDCWINFHRKYDIILVRNFERLLPKWLIEKFYGSYQWSADPKQTYRKRLKAIQ
;
A
#
# COMPACT_ATOMS: atom_id res chain seq x y z
N MET A 1 11.71 16.88 -15.08
CA MET A 1 11.26 15.66 -14.36
C MET A 1 10.64 14.79 -15.42
N GLU A 2 11.07 13.55 -15.57
CA GLU A 2 10.50 12.61 -16.52
C GLU A 2 9.12 12.18 -16.07
N HIS A 3 8.21 11.98 -17.02
CA HIS A 3 6.85 11.51 -16.79
C HIS A 3 6.51 10.47 -17.84
N LEU A 4 5.78 9.43 -17.46
CA LEU A 4 5.18 8.53 -18.44
C LEU A 4 4.09 9.28 -19.22
N SER A 5 4.18 9.28 -20.53
CA SER A 5 3.12 9.87 -21.37
C SER A 5 1.85 9.03 -21.37
N LEU A 6 0.73 9.61 -21.80
CA LEU A 6 -0.50 8.84 -22.04
C LEU A 6 -0.25 7.67 -23.02
N GLU A 7 0.59 7.86 -24.03
CA GLU A 7 0.95 6.82 -24.99
C GLU A 7 1.71 5.66 -24.32
N ASP A 8 2.65 5.97 -23.41
CA ASP A 8 3.35 4.95 -22.61
C ASP A 8 2.38 4.15 -21.74
N ILE A 9 1.47 4.84 -21.07
CA ILE A 9 0.44 4.20 -20.25
C ILE A 9 -0.47 3.30 -21.09
N GLN A 10 -0.92 3.77 -22.25
CA GLN A 10 -1.74 2.97 -23.17
C GLN A 10 -1.01 1.71 -23.62
N ARG A 11 0.28 1.82 -23.92
CA ARG A 11 1.14 0.70 -24.32
C ARG A 11 1.32 -0.31 -23.18
N ILE A 12 1.50 0.16 -21.93
CA ILE A 12 1.53 -0.69 -20.72
C ILE A 12 0.21 -1.44 -20.59
N MET A 13 -0.90 -0.75 -20.73
CA MET A 13 -2.25 -1.31 -20.54
C MET A 13 -2.68 -2.31 -21.61
N GLN A 14 -2.02 -2.32 -22.79
CA GLN A 14 -2.22 -3.31 -23.84
C GLN A 14 -1.53 -4.66 -23.56
N SER A 15 -0.66 -4.72 -22.56
CA SER A 15 0.04 -5.95 -22.18
C SER A 15 -0.94 -7.02 -21.69
N ARG A 16 -0.65 -8.27 -22.03
CA ARG A 16 -1.39 -9.46 -21.53
C ARG A 16 -1.27 -9.66 -20.01
N CYS A 17 -0.25 -9.05 -19.40
CA CYS A 17 -0.07 -9.04 -17.94
C CYS A 17 -1.15 -8.19 -17.25
N VAL A 18 -1.76 -7.24 -17.96
CA VAL A 18 -2.81 -6.36 -17.47
C VAL A 18 -4.18 -6.92 -17.89
N THR A 19 -5.02 -7.22 -16.92
CA THR A 19 -6.37 -7.74 -17.16
C THR A 19 -7.41 -6.76 -16.64
N ARG A 20 -8.67 -6.93 -17.00
CA ARG A 20 -9.79 -6.11 -16.45
C ARG A 20 -9.90 -6.17 -14.93
N ARG A 21 -9.28 -7.17 -14.28
CA ARG A 21 -9.23 -7.31 -12.81
C ARG A 21 -8.01 -6.64 -12.19
N THR A 22 -7.03 -6.26 -12.98
CA THR A 22 -5.83 -5.57 -12.50
C THR A 22 -6.24 -4.21 -11.94
N THR A 23 -5.88 -3.94 -10.69
CA THR A 23 -6.05 -2.59 -10.13
C THR A 23 -4.80 -1.78 -10.46
N VAL A 24 -4.98 -0.62 -11.04
CA VAL A 24 -3.90 0.29 -11.41
C VAL A 24 -3.85 1.44 -10.42
N GLY A 25 -2.71 1.63 -9.74
CA GLY A 25 -2.47 2.80 -8.90
C GLY A 25 -1.81 3.90 -9.72
N LEU A 26 -2.45 5.06 -9.79
CA LEU A 26 -1.84 6.28 -10.31
C LEU A 26 -1.20 7.02 -9.14
N GLU A 27 0.11 6.88 -9.05
CA GLU A 27 0.94 7.35 -7.96
C GLU A 27 2.09 8.20 -8.51
N GLY A 28 3.00 8.58 -7.66
CA GLY A 28 4.16 9.38 -8.02
C GLY A 28 4.44 10.37 -6.90
N GLY A 29 5.07 11.50 -7.18
CA GLY A 29 5.17 12.59 -6.20
C GLY A 29 3.77 13.14 -5.83
N GLU A 30 3.04 13.57 -6.84
CA GLU A 30 1.61 13.91 -6.78
C GLU A 30 1.02 13.79 -8.19
N PHE A 31 0.28 12.72 -8.45
CA PHE A 31 -0.22 12.42 -9.79
C PHE A 31 -1.12 13.52 -10.36
N ILE A 32 -1.93 14.17 -9.51
CA ILE A 32 -2.84 15.23 -9.94
C ILE A 32 -2.15 16.44 -10.57
N LEU A 33 -0.83 16.56 -10.36
CA LEU A 33 0.01 17.61 -10.96
C LEU A 33 0.73 17.15 -12.23
N HIS A 34 0.49 15.91 -12.69
CA HIS A 34 1.05 15.41 -13.93
C HIS A 34 0.55 16.26 -15.11
N PRO A 35 1.41 16.61 -16.09
CA PRO A 35 1.01 17.47 -17.23
C PRO A 35 -0.19 16.94 -18.03
N GLN A 36 -0.35 15.62 -18.12
CA GLN A 36 -1.45 14.94 -18.79
C GLN A 36 -2.40 14.24 -17.82
N ALA A 37 -2.54 14.73 -16.58
CA ALA A 37 -3.37 14.06 -15.58
C ALA A 37 -4.81 13.87 -16.05
N ASP A 38 -5.39 14.90 -16.65
CA ASP A 38 -6.79 14.90 -17.09
C ASP A 38 -7.00 13.90 -18.25
N GLU A 39 -6.11 13.89 -19.23
CA GLU A 39 -6.17 12.95 -20.35
C GLU A 39 -5.98 11.49 -19.90
N ILE A 40 -5.06 11.26 -18.97
CA ILE A 40 -4.80 9.92 -18.42
C ILE A 40 -6.01 9.44 -17.64
N MET A 41 -6.59 10.25 -16.75
CA MET A 41 -7.77 9.88 -15.98
C MET A 41 -8.99 9.66 -16.85
N SER A 42 -9.21 10.49 -17.88
CA SER A 42 -10.28 10.31 -18.87
C SER A 42 -10.13 8.97 -19.59
N TRP A 43 -8.92 8.67 -20.03
CA TRP A 43 -8.64 7.40 -20.68
C TRP A 43 -8.92 6.20 -19.76
N PHE A 44 -8.50 6.26 -18.47
CA PHE A 44 -8.77 5.19 -17.51
C PHE A 44 -10.26 5.02 -17.25
N GLN A 45 -11.00 6.11 -17.09
CA GLN A 45 -12.45 6.07 -16.88
C GLN A 45 -13.17 5.31 -18.01
N GLU A 46 -12.76 5.54 -19.25
CA GLU A 46 -13.36 4.92 -20.42
C GLU A 46 -12.91 3.48 -20.67
N ASN A 47 -11.62 3.19 -20.46
CA ASN A 47 -10.99 1.96 -20.92
C ASN A 47 -10.68 0.97 -19.79
N HIS A 48 -10.40 1.47 -18.57
CA HIS A 48 -10.02 0.65 -17.42
C HIS A 48 -10.42 1.30 -16.09
N PRO A 49 -11.72 1.33 -15.73
CA PRO A 49 -12.19 2.04 -14.53
C PRO A 49 -11.71 1.43 -13.20
N ASN A 50 -10.97 0.31 -13.23
CA ASN A 50 -10.35 -0.28 -12.04
C ASN A 50 -9.01 0.37 -11.69
N TYR A 51 -9.02 1.69 -11.53
CA TYR A 51 -7.84 2.46 -11.12
C TYR A 51 -8.07 3.23 -9.82
N THR A 52 -6.98 3.58 -9.16
CA THR A 52 -6.98 4.29 -7.89
C THR A 52 -6.06 5.49 -7.95
N LEU A 53 -6.33 6.50 -7.14
CA LEU A 53 -5.47 7.67 -6.96
C LEU A 53 -4.89 7.70 -5.56
N LEU A 54 -3.64 8.16 -5.45
CA LEU A 54 -3.01 8.55 -4.19
C LEU A 54 -2.70 10.05 -4.24
N SER A 55 -3.10 10.79 -3.21
CA SER A 55 -2.89 12.24 -3.14
C SER A 55 -2.44 12.71 -1.76
N ASN A 56 -1.57 13.69 -1.75
CA ASN A 56 -1.21 14.48 -0.56
C ASN A 56 -2.21 15.61 -0.27
N CYS A 57 -3.17 15.83 -1.16
CA CYS A 57 -4.25 16.83 -1.06
C CYS A 57 -3.80 18.29 -0.96
N LEU A 58 -2.56 18.64 -1.33
CA LEU A 58 -2.10 20.03 -1.27
C LEU A 58 -2.78 20.95 -2.29
N ALA A 59 -3.43 20.37 -3.32
CA ALA A 59 -4.29 21.05 -4.28
C ALA A 59 -5.75 20.55 -4.14
N PRO A 60 -6.47 20.84 -3.05
CA PRO A 60 -7.71 20.17 -2.68
C PRO A 60 -8.80 20.31 -3.73
N ARG A 61 -9.02 21.50 -4.29
CA ARG A 61 -10.03 21.73 -5.34
C ARG A 61 -9.77 20.88 -6.58
N ARG A 62 -8.49 20.81 -7.02
CA ARG A 62 -8.12 19.99 -8.18
C ARG A 62 -8.37 18.50 -7.94
N VAL A 63 -8.07 18.01 -6.72
CA VAL A 63 -8.36 16.62 -6.33
C VAL A 63 -9.86 16.36 -6.32
N ILE A 64 -10.64 17.24 -5.71
CA ILE A 64 -12.11 17.11 -5.63
C ILE A 64 -12.74 17.11 -7.02
N ASP A 65 -12.37 18.07 -7.86
CA ASP A 65 -12.91 18.19 -9.22
C ASP A 65 -12.53 16.98 -10.07
N ALA A 66 -11.28 16.52 -9.99
CA ALA A 66 -10.81 15.35 -10.72
C ALA A 66 -11.53 14.07 -10.29
N VAL A 67 -11.69 13.84 -8.98
CA VAL A 67 -12.40 12.65 -8.46
C VAL A 67 -13.86 12.64 -8.90
N ARG A 68 -14.55 13.79 -8.85
CA ARG A 68 -15.94 13.92 -9.30
C ARG A 68 -16.11 13.68 -10.80
N HIS A 69 -15.16 14.19 -11.58
CA HIS A 69 -15.23 14.08 -13.04
C HIS A 69 -14.82 12.69 -13.55
N TYR A 70 -13.70 12.15 -13.07
CA TYR A 70 -13.09 10.93 -13.60
C TYR A 70 -13.41 9.66 -12.81
N GLN A 71 -14.03 9.77 -11.63
CA GLN A 71 -14.58 8.69 -10.82
C GLN A 71 -13.63 7.50 -10.61
N PRO A 72 -12.42 7.70 -10.04
CA PRO A 72 -11.54 6.60 -9.70
C PRO A 72 -12.25 5.64 -8.76
N ARG A 73 -11.92 4.36 -8.83
CA ARG A 73 -12.51 3.34 -7.96
C ARG A 73 -12.23 3.61 -6.47
N HIS A 74 -11.08 4.19 -6.16
CA HIS A 74 -10.66 4.47 -4.79
C HIS A 74 -9.72 5.66 -4.74
N LEU A 75 -9.84 6.48 -3.70
CA LEU A 75 -8.92 7.55 -3.38
C LEU A 75 -8.18 7.24 -2.08
N TYR A 76 -6.85 7.24 -2.14
CA TYR A 76 -5.98 7.19 -0.97
C TYR A 76 -5.51 8.60 -0.63
N VAL A 77 -5.67 9.00 0.61
CA VAL A 77 -5.34 10.34 1.12
C VAL A 77 -4.30 10.24 2.21
N SER A 78 -3.16 10.87 2.03
CA SER A 78 -2.06 10.82 3.01
C SER A 78 -2.38 11.69 4.23
N LEU A 79 -2.36 11.09 5.43
CA LEU A 79 -2.51 11.80 6.70
C LEU A 79 -1.63 11.13 7.78
N ASP A 80 -0.58 11.81 8.23
CA ASP A 80 0.45 11.23 9.11
C ASP A 80 0.29 11.62 10.59
N GLY A 81 -0.81 12.25 10.95
CA GLY A 81 -1.11 12.67 12.33
C GLY A 81 -1.95 13.93 12.40
N GLY A 82 -2.00 14.55 13.58
CA GLY A 82 -2.63 15.85 13.79
C GLY A 82 -1.87 16.98 13.09
N ARG A 83 -2.42 18.20 13.15
CA ARG A 83 -1.89 19.37 12.43
C ARG A 83 -0.39 19.61 12.64
N GLU A 84 0.08 19.57 13.88
CA GLU A 84 1.49 19.81 14.21
C GLU A 84 2.40 18.72 13.64
N THR A 85 2.01 17.47 13.79
CA THR A 85 2.75 16.31 13.23
C THR A 85 2.73 16.36 11.71
N TYR A 86 1.58 16.66 11.09
CA TYR A 86 1.47 16.81 9.64
C TYR A 86 2.44 17.89 9.12
N GLN A 87 2.42 19.08 9.73
CA GLN A 87 3.31 20.19 9.34
C GLN A 87 4.79 19.81 9.51
N ARG A 88 5.15 19.15 10.62
CA ARG A 88 6.52 18.70 10.87
C ARG A 88 6.98 17.67 9.84
N MET A 89 6.14 16.71 9.48
CA MET A 89 6.50 15.63 8.56
C MET A 89 6.48 16.06 7.09
N ARG A 90 5.52 16.89 6.70
CA ARG A 90 5.30 17.32 5.31
C ARG A 90 5.95 18.64 4.95
N GLY A 91 6.48 19.37 5.93
CA GLY A 91 7.11 20.68 5.72
C GLY A 91 6.13 21.77 5.26
N SER A 92 4.83 21.54 5.36
CA SER A 92 3.79 22.48 4.94
C SER A 92 2.54 22.36 5.81
N ASP A 93 1.82 23.46 6.01
CA ASP A 93 0.51 23.46 6.67
C ASP A 93 -0.59 23.04 5.68
N GLY A 94 -0.74 21.74 5.50
CA GLY A 94 -1.71 21.14 4.57
C GLY A 94 -2.82 20.36 5.23
N TYR A 95 -2.86 20.29 6.57
CA TYR A 95 -3.84 19.48 7.29
C TYR A 95 -5.29 19.83 6.91
N ASP A 96 -5.66 21.11 6.92
CA ASP A 96 -7.03 21.54 6.56
C ASP A 96 -7.41 21.19 5.13
N ARG A 97 -6.43 21.22 4.21
CA ARG A 97 -6.65 20.82 2.80
C ARG A 97 -6.96 19.33 2.69
N VAL A 98 -6.31 18.50 3.50
CA VAL A 98 -6.63 17.07 3.58
C VAL A 98 -8.05 16.88 4.08
N ILE A 99 -8.41 17.56 5.17
CA ILE A 99 -9.76 17.47 5.74
C ILE A 99 -10.82 17.98 4.75
N GLU A 100 -10.57 19.07 4.03
CA GLU A 100 -11.46 19.60 2.97
C GLU A 100 -11.75 18.51 1.92
N VAL A 101 -10.74 17.78 1.46
CA VAL A 101 -10.91 16.68 0.49
C VAL A 101 -11.72 15.54 1.09
N VAL A 102 -11.42 15.14 2.32
CA VAL A 102 -12.14 14.06 3.00
C VAL A 102 -13.61 14.41 3.19
N GLU A 103 -13.91 15.60 3.69
CA GLU A 103 -15.28 16.07 3.88
C GLU A 103 -16.07 16.12 2.58
N ALA A 104 -15.44 16.60 1.51
CA ALA A 104 -16.08 16.75 0.22
C ALA A 104 -16.38 15.41 -0.47
N LEU A 105 -15.55 14.38 -0.24
CA LEU A 105 -15.57 13.16 -1.05
C LEU A 105 -15.93 11.88 -0.29
N LYS A 106 -16.05 11.90 1.04
CA LYS A 106 -16.29 10.71 1.88
C LYS A 106 -17.50 9.88 1.49
N ASP A 107 -18.53 10.50 0.92
CA ASP A 107 -19.78 9.87 0.50
C ASP A 107 -19.85 9.67 -1.03
N GLU A 108 -18.85 10.18 -1.78
CA GLU A 108 -18.86 10.17 -3.24
C GLU A 108 -17.91 9.12 -3.85
N VAL A 109 -16.84 8.76 -3.14
CA VAL A 109 -15.85 7.78 -3.59
C VAL A 109 -15.42 6.89 -2.41
N SER A 110 -15.01 5.66 -2.72
CA SER A 110 -14.34 4.84 -1.70
C SER A 110 -13.02 5.50 -1.31
N LEU A 111 -12.87 5.89 -0.04
CA LEU A 111 -11.75 6.68 0.46
C LEU A 111 -11.07 6.00 1.64
N SER A 112 -9.74 5.99 1.65
CA SER A 112 -8.94 5.57 2.79
C SER A 112 -7.92 6.63 3.17
N LEU A 113 -7.81 6.93 4.46
CA LEU A 113 -6.67 7.67 5.00
C LEU A 113 -5.45 6.74 5.02
N MET A 114 -4.32 7.24 4.52
CA MET A 114 -3.04 6.54 4.52
C MET A 114 -2.16 7.11 5.63
N PHE A 115 -1.96 6.33 6.67
CA PHE A 115 -1.05 6.65 7.77
C PHE A 115 0.22 5.80 7.64
N CYS A 116 1.38 6.43 7.72
CA CYS A 116 2.67 5.73 7.76
C CYS A 116 3.35 5.98 9.10
N LEU A 117 3.40 4.93 9.93
CA LEU A 117 4.10 4.97 11.18
C LEU A 117 5.61 5.07 10.95
N SER A 118 6.27 6.03 11.57
CA SER A 118 7.65 6.38 11.31
C SER A 118 8.33 6.90 12.59
N PRO A 119 9.65 7.11 12.60
CA PRO A 119 10.34 7.74 13.73
C PRO A 119 9.90 9.16 14.05
N TRP A 120 9.15 9.81 13.16
CA TRP A 120 8.74 11.22 13.27
C TRP A 120 7.30 11.42 13.72
N ASN A 121 6.52 10.36 13.85
CA ASN A 121 5.18 10.38 14.42
C ASN A 121 5.02 9.31 15.50
N THR A 122 3.88 9.30 16.15
CA THR A 122 3.66 8.50 17.34
C THR A 122 2.42 7.63 17.20
N PHE A 123 2.17 6.80 18.19
CA PHE A 123 0.89 6.09 18.35
C PHE A 123 -0.29 6.99 18.55
N ASP A 124 -0.09 8.08 19.26
CA ASP A 124 -1.17 9.02 19.46
C ASP A 124 -1.56 9.68 18.15
N ASP A 125 -0.60 9.94 17.25
CA ASP A 125 -0.88 10.35 15.88
C ASP A 125 -1.65 9.28 15.09
N MET A 126 -1.28 8.01 15.24
CA MET A 126 -2.01 6.91 14.60
C MET A 126 -3.44 6.80 15.14
N ALA A 127 -3.61 6.86 16.47
CA ALA A 127 -4.92 6.84 17.10
C ALA A 127 -5.77 8.04 16.63
N PHE A 128 -5.17 9.21 16.54
CA PHE A 128 -5.80 10.40 16.01
C PHE A 128 -6.32 10.19 14.58
N VAL A 129 -5.49 9.65 13.68
CA VAL A 129 -5.91 9.39 12.28
C VAL A 129 -7.03 8.33 12.23
N ILE A 130 -6.99 7.31 13.08
CA ILE A 130 -8.07 6.32 13.20
C ILE A 130 -9.38 7.00 13.67
N ASP A 131 -9.30 7.91 14.63
CA ASP A 131 -10.48 8.63 15.10
C ASP A 131 -11.02 9.60 14.04
N VAL A 132 -10.16 10.25 13.26
CA VAL A 132 -10.57 11.03 12.07
C VAL A 132 -11.29 10.14 11.07
N ALA A 133 -10.73 8.95 10.75
CA ALA A 133 -11.36 8.01 9.84
C ALA A 133 -12.75 7.57 10.33
N LYS A 134 -12.89 7.27 11.62
CA LYS A 134 -14.17 6.93 12.25
C LYS A 134 -15.17 8.09 12.19
N HIS A 135 -14.70 9.31 12.48
CA HIS A 135 -15.56 10.51 12.44
C HIS A 135 -16.18 10.73 11.06
N TYR A 136 -15.39 10.56 10.01
CA TYR A 136 -15.85 10.75 8.63
C TYR A 136 -16.45 9.48 8.00
N GLY A 137 -16.41 8.33 8.69
CA GLY A 137 -16.91 7.06 8.16
C GLY A 137 -16.06 6.49 7.00
N VAL A 138 -14.78 6.83 6.94
CA VAL A 138 -13.85 6.37 5.90
C VAL A 138 -12.90 5.30 6.43
N ASP A 139 -12.26 4.55 5.54
CA ASP A 139 -11.28 3.51 5.91
C ASP A 139 -9.92 4.13 6.27
N VAL A 140 -9.08 3.36 6.94
CA VAL A 140 -7.69 3.72 7.23
C VAL A 140 -6.75 2.61 6.81
N ARG A 141 -5.63 2.99 6.19
CA ARG A 141 -4.53 2.10 5.83
C ARG A 141 -3.30 2.48 6.62
N ILE A 142 -2.74 1.53 7.35
CA ILE A 142 -1.55 1.73 8.16
C ILE A 142 -0.37 1.10 7.44
N GLY A 143 0.65 1.91 7.18
CA GLY A 143 1.98 1.50 6.76
C GLY A 143 2.97 1.63 7.91
N ILE A 144 4.11 0.98 7.78
CA ILE A 144 5.27 1.17 8.65
C ILE A 144 6.43 1.60 7.76
N TYR A 145 7.09 2.68 8.16
CA TYR A 145 8.26 3.19 7.47
C TYR A 145 9.40 2.20 7.56
N GLY A 146 9.98 1.90 6.43
CA GLY A 146 11.13 1.01 6.31
C GLY A 146 12.20 1.63 5.43
N THR A 147 13.38 1.04 5.43
CA THR A 147 14.42 1.39 4.48
C THR A 147 13.97 1.00 3.08
N MET A 148 13.93 1.98 2.19
CA MET A 148 13.61 1.77 0.78
C MET A 148 14.81 2.21 -0.04
N ALA A 149 15.41 1.30 -0.79
CA ALA A 149 16.53 1.62 -1.69
C ALA A 149 16.17 2.72 -2.70
N PHE A 150 14.94 2.71 -3.18
CA PHE A 150 14.43 3.69 -4.13
C PHE A 150 14.46 5.15 -3.60
N PHE A 151 14.24 5.37 -2.30
CA PHE A 151 14.22 6.71 -1.71
C PHE A 151 15.55 7.08 -1.05
N ASP A 152 16.57 6.23 -1.16
CA ASP A 152 17.88 6.41 -0.51
C ASP A 152 17.74 6.78 0.97
N THR A 153 16.76 6.18 1.64
CA THR A 153 16.48 6.43 3.05
C THR A 153 17.15 5.40 3.92
N THR A 154 18.04 5.86 4.78
CA THR A 154 18.54 5.07 5.91
C THR A 154 17.71 5.43 7.12
N SER A 155 16.69 4.65 7.45
CA SER A 155 15.97 4.81 8.70
C SER A 155 16.29 3.68 9.66
N GLU A 156 16.47 4.01 10.92
CA GLU A 156 16.37 3.01 11.96
C GLU A 156 14.93 2.51 11.99
N LEU A 157 14.75 1.20 11.81
CA LEU A 157 13.46 0.57 12.00
C LEU A 157 12.97 0.87 13.42
N LEU A 158 11.70 1.24 13.56
CA LEU A 158 11.10 1.50 14.86
C LEU A 158 11.30 0.30 15.78
N THR A 159 11.89 0.53 16.96
CA THR A 159 11.98 -0.47 18.02
C THR A 159 10.65 -0.52 18.75
N ALA A 160 9.97 -1.64 18.73
CA ALA A 160 8.56 -1.59 18.98
C ALA A 160 7.96 -2.69 19.84
N SER A 161 8.70 -3.33 20.76
CA SER A 161 8.06 -4.32 21.63
C SER A 161 6.93 -3.71 22.50
N ASP A 162 7.08 -2.47 22.96
CA ASP A 162 6.03 -1.78 23.71
C ASP A 162 4.94 -1.20 22.80
N PHE A 163 5.29 -0.97 21.58
CA PHE A 163 4.45 -0.46 20.53
C PHE A 163 3.43 -1.51 20.07
N VAL A 164 3.85 -2.71 19.71
CA VAL A 164 2.95 -3.77 19.28
C VAL A 164 1.98 -4.16 20.38
N LYS A 165 2.38 -4.11 21.64
CA LYS A 165 1.49 -4.41 22.79
C LYS A 165 0.34 -3.40 22.93
N GLN A 166 0.52 -2.16 22.51
CA GLN A 166 -0.49 -1.10 22.60
C GLN A 166 -1.47 -1.12 21.39
N ILE A 167 -1.04 -1.65 20.26
CA ILE A 167 -1.84 -1.73 19.03
C ILE A 167 -3.15 -2.50 19.21
N PRO A 168 -3.21 -3.66 19.90
CA PRO A 168 -4.43 -4.44 20.07
C PRO A 168 -5.61 -3.64 20.61
N GLN A 169 -5.36 -2.72 21.50
CA GLN A 169 -6.41 -1.94 22.16
C GLN A 169 -6.92 -0.79 21.28
N ARG A 170 -6.06 -0.22 20.43
CA ARG A 170 -6.37 0.99 19.65
C ARG A 170 -6.85 0.70 18.22
N ILE A 171 -6.46 -0.44 17.63
CA ILE A 171 -6.77 -0.80 16.23
C ILE A 171 -7.82 -1.91 16.14
N HIS A 172 -8.53 -2.22 17.20
CA HIS A 172 -9.48 -3.33 17.27
C HIS A 172 -10.54 -3.34 16.15
N ASP A 173 -10.82 -2.19 15.55
CA ASP A 173 -11.86 -2.03 14.56
C ASP A 173 -11.35 -2.18 13.10
N THR A 174 -10.02 -2.14 12.87
CA THR A 174 -9.42 -2.22 11.53
C THR A 174 -8.53 -3.46 11.41
N GLN A 175 -9.14 -4.64 11.36
CA GLN A 175 -8.45 -5.93 11.49
C GLN A 175 -7.37 -6.22 10.45
N GLU A 176 -7.51 -5.73 9.23
CA GLU A 176 -6.52 -5.95 8.18
C GLU A 176 -5.19 -5.26 8.50
N ASN A 177 -5.26 -4.10 9.14
CA ASN A 177 -4.08 -3.36 9.59
C ASN A 177 -3.50 -3.95 10.87
N TYR A 178 -4.37 -4.48 11.73
CA TYR A 178 -3.98 -5.09 12.99
C TYR A 178 -2.96 -6.22 12.81
N ASP A 179 -3.27 -7.18 11.95
CA ASP A 179 -2.36 -8.31 11.72
C ASP A 179 -1.04 -7.86 11.11
N PHE A 180 -1.09 -6.88 10.23
CA PHE A 180 0.10 -6.31 9.62
C PHE A 180 1.03 -5.67 10.67
N VAL A 181 0.47 -4.89 11.58
CA VAL A 181 1.27 -4.23 12.63
C VAL A 181 1.69 -5.22 13.71
N ALA A 182 0.80 -6.14 14.10
CA ALA A 182 1.06 -7.14 15.13
C ALA A 182 2.19 -8.12 14.78
N LEU A 183 2.34 -8.44 13.51
CA LEU A 183 3.40 -9.35 13.05
C LEU A 183 4.71 -8.64 12.72
N TYR A 184 4.75 -7.32 12.80
CA TYR A 184 5.94 -6.56 12.49
C TYR A 184 7.14 -6.93 13.36
N ASP A 185 6.94 -7.09 14.68
CA ASP A 185 8.00 -7.47 15.60
C ASP A 185 8.49 -8.90 15.34
N GLU A 186 7.59 -9.83 15.03
CA GLU A 186 7.98 -11.20 14.70
C GLU A 186 8.81 -11.26 13.42
N TRP A 187 8.42 -10.50 12.42
CA TRP A 187 9.20 -10.38 11.19
C TRP A 187 10.56 -9.72 11.44
N ARG A 188 10.59 -8.60 12.14
CA ARG A 188 11.77 -7.82 12.40
C ARG A 188 12.82 -8.59 13.22
N ASN A 189 12.37 -9.37 14.20
CA ASN A 189 13.22 -10.21 15.04
C ASN A 189 13.64 -11.51 14.34
N GLY A 190 13.27 -11.71 13.08
CA GLY A 190 13.63 -12.88 12.30
C GLY A 190 12.84 -14.15 12.63
N HIS A 191 11.80 -14.05 13.46
CA HIS A 191 10.96 -15.17 13.85
C HIS A 191 9.98 -15.57 12.75
N LEU A 192 9.48 -14.58 11.98
CA LEU A 192 8.55 -14.79 10.89
C LEU A 192 9.22 -14.56 9.53
N ARG A 193 9.11 -15.55 8.67
CA ARG A 193 9.57 -15.47 7.28
C ARG A 193 8.43 -15.75 6.31
N LEU A 194 7.99 -14.74 5.60
CA LEU A 194 6.95 -14.84 4.59
C LEU A 194 7.56 -14.85 3.18
N ARG A 195 7.04 -15.69 2.31
CA ARG A 195 7.31 -15.59 0.88
C ARG A 195 6.65 -14.35 0.33
N CYS A 196 7.38 -13.54 -0.42
CA CYS A 196 6.81 -12.37 -1.05
C CYS A 196 6.02 -12.75 -2.31
N GLN A 197 4.70 -12.77 -2.21
CA GLN A 197 3.83 -13.03 -3.37
C GLN A 197 3.69 -11.80 -4.27
N SER A 198 3.89 -10.62 -3.75
CA SER A 198 3.85 -9.37 -4.52
C SER A 198 4.79 -9.37 -5.71
N ILE A 199 5.99 -9.93 -5.56
CA ILE A 199 6.99 -10.05 -6.63
C ILE A 199 6.40 -10.73 -7.88
N MET A 200 5.44 -11.65 -7.69
CA MET A 200 4.80 -12.40 -8.78
C MET A 200 3.51 -11.75 -9.29
N SER A 201 2.89 -10.88 -8.51
CA SER A 201 1.54 -10.38 -8.78
C SER A 201 1.42 -8.87 -8.90
N CYS A 202 2.44 -8.12 -8.49
CA CYS A 202 2.47 -6.67 -8.60
C CYS A 202 3.55 -6.24 -9.59
N LEU A 203 3.27 -5.16 -10.28
CA LEU A 203 4.18 -4.53 -11.24
C LEU A 203 4.25 -3.04 -10.92
N VAL A 204 5.43 -2.49 -11.02
CA VAL A 204 5.67 -1.05 -10.93
C VAL A 204 6.37 -0.61 -12.21
N VAL A 205 5.99 0.53 -12.74
CA VAL A 205 6.70 1.20 -13.84
C VAL A 205 7.05 2.59 -13.35
N HIS A 206 8.33 2.91 -13.37
CA HIS A 206 8.82 4.23 -12.98
C HIS A 206 8.61 5.26 -14.08
N SER A 207 8.70 6.52 -13.73
CA SER A 207 8.61 7.65 -14.70
C SER A 207 9.69 7.62 -15.78
N SER A 208 10.83 6.96 -15.55
CA SER A 208 11.88 6.67 -16.53
C SER A 208 11.54 5.55 -17.52
N GLY A 209 10.43 4.85 -17.32
CA GLY A 209 10.09 3.64 -18.07
C GLY A 209 10.68 2.36 -17.49
N ASP A 210 11.50 2.43 -16.45
CA ASP A 210 12.07 1.25 -15.81
C ASP A 210 11.00 0.43 -15.10
N VAL A 211 11.13 -0.87 -15.21
CA VAL A 211 10.29 -1.86 -14.54
C VAL A 211 11.13 -2.57 -13.47
N PRO A 212 11.09 -2.12 -12.21
CA PRO A 212 11.79 -2.80 -11.13
C PRO A 212 11.09 -4.10 -10.74
N LEU A 213 11.84 -5.02 -10.15
CA LEU A 213 11.29 -6.24 -9.57
C LEU A 213 10.29 -5.94 -8.44
N CYS A 214 10.61 -4.96 -7.61
CA CYS A 214 9.72 -4.35 -6.62
C CYS A 214 10.25 -2.97 -6.22
N GLN A 215 9.50 -2.22 -5.41
CA GLN A 215 9.88 -0.87 -4.97
C GLN A 215 11.09 -0.82 -4.02
N ASN A 216 11.50 -1.95 -3.43
CA ASN A 216 12.51 -1.98 -2.36
C ASN A 216 13.84 -2.60 -2.77
N LEU A 217 13.92 -3.16 -3.95
CA LEU A 217 15.12 -3.80 -4.45
C LEU A 217 15.64 -3.03 -5.65
N ASP A 218 16.93 -2.78 -5.65
CA ASP A 218 17.63 -2.19 -6.81
C ASP A 218 17.88 -3.27 -7.88
N VAL A 219 16.77 -3.82 -8.39
CA VAL A 219 16.77 -4.85 -9.44
C VAL A 219 15.80 -4.42 -10.52
N VAL A 220 16.32 -3.94 -11.64
CA VAL A 220 15.54 -3.55 -12.82
C VAL A 220 15.39 -4.77 -13.73
N LEU A 221 14.15 -5.07 -14.13
CA LEU A 221 13.82 -6.18 -15.03
C LEU A 221 13.94 -5.79 -16.50
N GLY A 222 13.73 -4.53 -16.82
CA GLY A 222 13.81 -3.95 -18.17
C GLY A 222 13.22 -2.55 -18.20
N ASN A 223 13.12 -1.98 -19.40
CA ASN A 223 12.58 -0.64 -19.64
C ASN A 223 11.51 -0.70 -20.75
N ILE A 224 10.35 -0.06 -20.54
CA ILE A 224 9.22 -0.08 -21.49
C ILE A 224 9.49 0.67 -22.79
N HIS A 225 10.50 1.55 -22.82
CA HIS A 225 10.92 2.24 -24.04
C HIS A 225 11.80 1.36 -24.94
N GLU A 226 12.36 0.27 -24.39
CA GLU A 226 13.24 -0.65 -25.11
C GLU A 226 12.53 -1.96 -25.47
N GLN A 227 11.60 -2.43 -24.61
CA GLN A 227 10.93 -3.71 -24.73
C GLN A 227 9.45 -3.57 -24.37
N SER A 228 8.60 -4.43 -24.89
CA SER A 228 7.23 -4.51 -24.42
C SER A 228 7.14 -5.04 -22.98
N LEU A 229 6.13 -4.62 -22.24
CA LEU A 229 5.91 -5.13 -20.89
C LEU A 229 5.72 -6.65 -20.86
N ASP A 230 5.15 -7.24 -21.92
CA ASP A 230 5.01 -8.70 -22.06
C ASP A 230 6.37 -9.40 -22.15
N GLU A 231 7.33 -8.83 -22.89
CA GLU A 231 8.69 -9.36 -22.99
C GLU A 231 9.44 -9.25 -21.67
N ILE A 232 9.32 -8.11 -21.00
CA ILE A 232 9.93 -7.88 -19.69
C ILE A 232 9.38 -8.88 -18.66
N PHE A 233 8.06 -8.90 -18.48
CA PHE A 233 7.42 -9.62 -17.36
C PHE A 233 7.40 -11.14 -17.56
N ASN A 234 7.29 -11.62 -18.80
CA ASN A 234 7.28 -13.05 -19.12
C ASN A 234 8.66 -13.58 -19.56
N GLY A 235 9.68 -12.75 -19.55
CA GLY A 235 11.05 -13.16 -19.90
C GLY A 235 11.59 -14.25 -18.97
N ALA A 236 12.40 -15.14 -19.51
CA ALA A 236 13.00 -16.23 -18.72
C ALA A 236 13.87 -15.70 -17.57
N SER A 237 14.60 -14.61 -17.81
CA SER A 237 15.40 -13.93 -16.78
C SER A 237 14.52 -13.39 -15.66
N THR A 238 13.41 -12.73 -15.99
CA THR A 238 12.44 -12.20 -15.02
C THR A 238 11.85 -13.34 -14.19
N CYS A 239 11.41 -14.41 -14.81
CA CYS A 239 10.86 -15.58 -14.10
C CYS A 239 11.88 -16.19 -13.12
N GLN A 240 13.14 -16.30 -13.52
CA GLN A 240 14.21 -16.78 -12.64
C GLN A 240 14.44 -15.84 -11.46
N THR A 241 14.53 -14.54 -11.73
CA THR A 241 14.72 -13.49 -10.73
C THR A 241 13.56 -13.48 -9.73
N GLN A 242 12.32 -13.47 -10.22
CA GLN A 242 11.12 -13.55 -9.38
C GLN A 242 11.11 -14.82 -8.52
N CYS A 243 11.42 -15.99 -9.09
CA CYS A 243 11.51 -17.25 -8.36
C CYS A 243 12.57 -17.20 -7.25
N TYR A 244 13.72 -16.62 -7.52
CA TYR A 244 14.79 -16.47 -6.53
C TYR A 244 14.34 -15.57 -5.39
N TYR A 245 13.94 -14.32 -5.69
CA TYR A 245 13.60 -13.34 -4.67
C TYR A 245 12.32 -13.70 -3.90
N SER A 246 11.33 -14.32 -4.51
CA SER A 246 10.12 -14.76 -3.79
C SER A 246 10.45 -15.77 -2.67
N ARG A 247 11.52 -16.53 -2.81
CA ARG A 247 11.95 -17.55 -1.83
C ARG A 247 12.96 -17.02 -0.81
N HIS A 248 13.78 -16.05 -1.20
CA HIS A 248 14.93 -15.62 -0.41
C HIS A 248 14.76 -14.24 0.22
N CYS A 249 13.98 -13.36 -0.40
CA CYS A 249 13.73 -12.02 0.12
C CYS A 249 12.72 -12.03 1.28
N ASN A 250 13.10 -11.36 2.38
CA ASN A 250 12.24 -11.06 3.52
C ASN A 250 12.61 -9.69 4.11
N ASP A 251 13.06 -8.74 3.27
CA ASP A 251 13.79 -7.54 3.66
C ASP A 251 12.90 -6.30 3.81
N CYS A 252 11.57 -6.46 3.65
CA CYS A 252 10.65 -5.34 3.83
C CYS A 252 9.37 -5.74 4.54
N TRP A 253 8.74 -4.74 5.15
CA TRP A 253 7.43 -4.87 5.78
C TRP A 253 6.50 -3.76 5.26
N ILE A 254 6.16 -3.83 3.96
CA ILE A 254 5.29 -2.85 3.30
C ILE A 254 3.87 -3.42 3.20
N ASN A 255 2.89 -2.62 3.60
CA ASN A 255 1.49 -3.04 3.72
C ASN A 255 0.97 -3.72 2.45
N PHE A 256 1.05 -3.06 1.29
CA PHE A 256 0.48 -3.62 0.07
C PHE A 256 1.22 -4.86 -0.45
N HIS A 257 2.49 -5.05 -0.08
CA HIS A 257 3.23 -6.28 -0.37
C HIS A 257 2.87 -7.40 0.62
N ARG A 258 2.90 -7.11 1.93
CA ARG A 258 2.79 -8.13 2.97
C ARG A 258 1.37 -8.48 3.36
N LYS A 259 0.41 -7.63 3.06
CA LYS A 259 -1.01 -7.88 3.34
C LYS A 259 -1.50 -9.21 2.76
N TYR A 260 -1.15 -9.52 1.53
CA TYR A 260 -1.55 -10.76 0.88
C TYR A 260 -0.86 -11.99 1.49
N ASP A 261 0.42 -11.86 1.87
CA ASP A 261 1.16 -12.93 2.53
C ASP A 261 0.54 -13.27 3.89
N ILE A 262 0.15 -12.24 4.66
CA ILE A 262 -0.52 -12.37 5.95
C ILE A 262 -1.90 -13.05 5.79
N ILE A 263 -2.68 -12.63 4.80
CA ILE A 263 -3.98 -13.23 4.50
C ILE A 263 -3.83 -14.73 4.16
N LEU A 264 -2.78 -15.11 3.42
CA LEU A 264 -2.49 -16.50 3.10
C LEU A 264 -2.19 -17.31 4.35
N VAL A 265 -1.30 -16.84 5.23
CA VAL A 265 -0.99 -17.52 6.51
C VAL A 265 -2.25 -17.70 7.35
N ARG A 266 -3.05 -16.65 7.48
CA ARG A 266 -4.35 -16.70 8.20
C ARG A 266 -5.31 -17.74 7.62
N ASN A 267 -5.39 -17.86 6.31
CA ASN A 267 -6.24 -18.84 5.67
C ASN A 267 -5.69 -20.27 5.85
N PHE A 268 -4.39 -20.45 5.80
CA PHE A 268 -3.78 -21.76 6.09
C PHE A 268 -4.01 -22.22 7.53
N GLU A 269 -3.94 -21.32 8.51
CA GLU A 269 -4.24 -21.66 9.92
C GLU A 269 -5.68 -22.14 10.15
N ARG A 270 -6.59 -21.80 9.25
CA ARG A 270 -7.98 -22.31 9.33
C ARG A 270 -8.10 -23.76 8.86
N LEU A 271 -7.17 -24.20 8.01
CA LEU A 271 -7.19 -25.50 7.33
C LEU A 271 -6.13 -26.47 7.88
N LEU A 272 -5.01 -25.93 8.37
CA LEU A 272 -3.84 -26.68 8.77
C LEU A 272 -3.47 -26.39 10.23
N PRO A 273 -2.85 -27.35 10.93
CA PRO A 273 -2.37 -27.12 12.29
C PRO A 273 -1.14 -26.16 12.26
N LYS A 274 -1.04 -25.32 13.30
CA LYS A 274 -0.01 -24.27 13.42
C LYS A 274 1.41 -24.81 13.21
N TRP A 275 1.76 -25.97 13.82
CA TRP A 275 3.08 -26.57 13.68
C TRP A 275 3.51 -26.84 12.23
N LEU A 276 2.54 -27.15 11.37
CA LEU A 276 2.81 -27.40 9.96
C LEU A 276 3.08 -26.09 9.21
N ILE A 277 2.36 -25.03 9.57
CA ILE A 277 2.54 -23.71 8.98
C ILE A 277 3.89 -23.12 9.40
N GLU A 278 4.23 -23.21 10.68
CA GLU A 278 5.52 -22.77 11.21
C GLU A 278 6.71 -23.45 10.53
N LYS A 279 6.54 -24.65 10.04
CA LYS A 279 7.57 -25.35 9.28
C LYS A 279 7.90 -24.64 7.94
N PHE A 280 6.94 -23.92 7.36
CA PHE A 280 7.10 -23.22 6.09
C PHE A 280 7.39 -21.73 6.24
N TYR A 281 6.86 -21.09 7.29
CA TYR A 281 6.88 -19.65 7.49
C TYR A 281 7.69 -19.21 8.71
N GLY A 282 8.25 -20.14 9.49
CA GLY A 282 8.89 -19.86 10.76
C GLY A 282 7.89 -19.72 11.90
N SER A 283 8.38 -19.60 13.13
CA SER A 283 7.54 -19.39 14.29
C SER A 283 7.00 -17.97 14.31
N TYR A 284 5.71 -17.82 14.68
CA TYR A 284 5.05 -16.53 14.79
C TYR A 284 3.96 -16.61 15.87
N GLN A 285 3.66 -15.47 16.43
CA GLN A 285 2.59 -15.34 17.40
C GLN A 285 1.65 -14.20 17.02
N TRP A 286 0.37 -14.53 16.90
CA TRP A 286 -0.66 -13.50 16.76
C TRP A 286 -0.85 -12.78 18.09
N SER A 287 -0.94 -11.48 18.07
CA SER A 287 -1.24 -10.68 19.25
C SER A 287 -2.69 -10.84 19.75
N ALA A 288 -3.57 -11.40 18.91
CA ALA A 288 -4.92 -11.82 19.27
C ALA A 288 -5.27 -13.16 18.64
N ASP A 289 -6.10 -13.97 19.35
CA ASP A 289 -6.55 -15.25 18.82
C ASP A 289 -7.32 -15.04 17.50
N PRO A 290 -6.83 -15.56 16.35
CA PRO A 290 -7.49 -15.43 15.05
C PRO A 290 -8.92 -15.96 15.05
N LYS A 291 -9.20 -16.99 15.85
CA LYS A 291 -10.52 -17.61 15.93
C LYS A 291 -11.54 -16.72 16.66
N GLN A 292 -11.10 -15.98 17.68
CA GLN A 292 -11.98 -15.03 18.38
C GLN A 292 -12.31 -13.83 17.50
N THR A 293 -11.33 -13.34 16.77
CA THR A 293 -11.48 -12.23 15.86
C THR A 293 -12.46 -12.55 14.73
N TYR A 294 -12.36 -13.74 14.15
CA TYR A 294 -13.28 -14.20 13.10
C TYR A 294 -14.72 -14.39 13.59
N ARG A 295 -14.90 -14.95 14.81
CA ARG A 295 -16.23 -15.11 15.43
C ARG A 295 -16.91 -13.78 15.71
N LYS A 296 -16.14 -12.75 16.09
CA LYS A 296 -16.69 -11.38 16.27
C LYS A 296 -17.16 -10.78 14.95
N ARG A 297 -16.44 -10.99 13.85
CA ARG A 297 -16.85 -10.53 12.51
C ARG A 297 -18.15 -11.18 12.04
N LEU A 298 -18.28 -12.49 12.21
CA LEU A 298 -19.53 -13.20 11.84
C LEU A 298 -20.73 -12.71 12.63
N LYS A 299 -20.54 -12.34 13.91
CA LYS A 299 -21.62 -11.79 14.74
C LYS A 299 -21.95 -10.34 14.43
N ALA A 300 -21.05 -9.58 13.80
CA ALA A 300 -21.29 -8.19 13.40
C ALA A 300 -21.95 -8.09 12.01
N ILE A 301 -21.96 -9.19 11.25
CA ILE A 301 -22.58 -9.30 9.91
C ILE A 301 -23.99 -9.95 10.02
N GLN A 302 -24.31 -10.60 11.13
CA GLN A 302 -25.65 -11.12 11.49
C GLN A 302 -26.43 -10.07 12.28
#